data_01fcf2b52ec15b17fffbeffb1c51852f
#
_entry.id   01fcf2b52ec15b17fffbeffb1c51852f
#
_cell.length_a   1.000
_cell.length_b   1.000
_cell.length_c   1.000
_cell.angle_alpha   90.00
_cell.angle_beta   90.00
_cell.angle_gamma   90.00
#
_symmetry.space_group_name_H-M   'P 1'
#
loop_
_entity.id
_entity.type
_entity.pdbx_description
1 polymer ?
#
loop_
_entity_poly.entity_id
_entity_poly.type
_entity_poly.pdbx_seq_one_letter_code
_entity_poly.pdbx_strand_id
1 'polypeptide(L)'
;MAEFQTGKTDPGESCLKQLESLLRAYAAEEGDAAGQDRRHRQEAAGEAARRRWASAAKPLGSLGLLEQAVEQIAVLTGTEEVDLSGKAVLVFCADNGVVAQGVSQTGCNVTAAAVRQMIRRRTSVSRMADRAGCFVVPVDMGILDFEGGPEMRSFRDPEGILNRRVRNGTADLTEGPAMTREEAARAVLTGIRLAEKAKEEGFRLLAAGEMGIGNTTTSSAVISVLLGLAPEEVTGRGAGLSDEGLLRKLRAIRAGIEKNRPDPGDPLDVLSKVGGLDLAGMCGLFLGGMLYRVPVLMDGLPSSAAALLAVRMCPAASGAVFASHVSAEPAGGIVLGELGKKPLISAEMRLGEGTGAVAAMPLLDMALEVYRSCYTFEEGGIEPYVPQH
;
A
#
# COMPACT_ATOMS: atom_id res chain seq x y z
N MET A 1 3.51 -23.40 13.74
CA MET A 1 3.38 -22.33 12.74
C MET A 1 4.74 -22.18 12.07
N ALA A 2 4.89 -22.63 10.84
CA ALA A 2 6.08 -22.30 10.06
C ALA A 2 5.88 -20.84 9.61
N GLU A 3 6.57 -19.90 10.29
CA GLU A 3 6.69 -18.54 9.82
C GLU A 3 7.60 -18.55 8.61
N PHE A 4 7.20 -17.84 7.56
CA PHE A 4 8.06 -17.59 6.42
C PHE A 4 9.25 -16.77 6.94
N GLN A 5 10.34 -17.46 7.28
CA GLN A 5 11.58 -16.79 7.66
C GLN A 5 12.26 -16.34 6.37
N THR A 6 12.45 -15.04 6.21
CA THR A 6 13.45 -14.54 5.26
C THR A 6 14.76 -15.20 5.67
N GLY A 7 15.15 -16.26 4.96
CA GLY A 7 16.40 -16.97 5.21
C GLY A 7 17.51 -15.93 5.35
N LYS A 8 18.51 -16.20 6.20
CA LYS A 8 19.68 -15.32 6.38
C LYS A 8 20.18 -14.93 5.01
N THR A 9 19.87 -13.69 4.59
CA THR A 9 20.33 -13.17 3.31
C THR A 9 21.85 -13.13 3.36
N ASP A 10 22.48 -13.73 2.36
CA ASP A 10 23.93 -13.64 2.18
C ASP A 10 24.27 -12.13 2.02
N PRO A 11 25.12 -11.56 2.90
CA PRO A 11 25.47 -10.14 2.81
C PRO A 11 26.11 -9.72 1.48
N GLY A 12 26.54 -10.69 0.66
CA GLY A 12 27.10 -10.48 -0.68
C GLY A 12 26.14 -10.64 -1.83
N GLU A 13 24.88 -11.07 -1.58
CA GLU A 13 23.90 -11.28 -2.65
C GLU A 13 23.20 -9.98 -3.04
N SER A 14 23.04 -9.74 -4.36
CA SER A 14 22.33 -8.54 -4.85
C SER A 14 20.86 -8.53 -4.42
N CYS A 15 20.31 -7.35 -4.16
CA CYS A 15 18.92 -7.20 -3.77
C CYS A 15 17.95 -7.73 -4.83
N LEU A 16 18.32 -7.64 -6.10
CA LEU A 16 17.54 -8.20 -7.20
C LEU A 16 17.39 -9.72 -7.04
N LYS A 17 18.49 -10.43 -6.81
CA LYS A 17 18.45 -11.89 -6.60
C LYS A 17 17.68 -12.27 -5.33
N GLN A 18 17.87 -11.51 -4.24
CA GLN A 18 17.12 -11.72 -3.00
C GLN A 18 15.61 -11.60 -3.22
N LEU A 19 15.17 -10.56 -3.93
CA LEU A 19 13.74 -10.34 -4.24
C LEU A 19 13.20 -11.49 -5.12
N GLU A 20 13.90 -11.83 -6.19
CA GLU A 20 13.50 -12.94 -7.07
C GLU A 20 13.43 -14.28 -6.32
N SER A 21 14.44 -14.59 -5.49
CA SER A 21 14.47 -15.79 -4.69
C SER A 21 13.30 -15.85 -3.70
N LEU A 22 13.00 -14.75 -3.03
CA LEU A 22 11.88 -14.62 -2.10
C LEU A 22 10.54 -14.91 -2.77
N LEU A 23 10.28 -14.29 -3.92
CA LEU A 23 9.03 -14.47 -4.66
C LEU A 23 8.90 -15.88 -5.24
N ARG A 24 10.00 -16.46 -5.73
CA ARG A 24 10.03 -17.86 -6.20
C ARG A 24 9.79 -18.85 -5.06
N ALA A 25 10.41 -18.62 -3.89
CA ALA A 25 10.20 -19.47 -2.71
C ALA A 25 8.74 -19.46 -2.26
N TYR A 26 8.11 -18.28 -2.23
CA TYR A 26 6.69 -18.16 -1.93
C TYR A 26 5.82 -18.92 -2.95
N ALA A 27 6.08 -18.75 -4.25
CA ALA A 27 5.34 -19.45 -5.30
C ALA A 27 5.51 -20.98 -5.24
N ALA A 28 6.69 -21.46 -4.89
CA ALA A 28 6.96 -22.90 -4.70
C ALA A 28 6.21 -23.46 -3.47
N GLU A 29 6.24 -22.74 -2.33
CA GLU A 29 5.49 -23.10 -1.13
C GLU A 29 3.98 -23.13 -1.37
N GLU A 30 3.43 -22.22 -2.20
CA GLU A 30 2.02 -22.24 -2.60
C GLU A 30 1.62 -23.55 -3.31
N GLY A 31 2.53 -24.21 -4.02
CA GLY A 31 2.29 -25.45 -4.74
C GLY A 31 2.44 -26.73 -3.90
N ASP A 32 3.07 -26.66 -2.74
CA ASP A 32 3.36 -27.81 -1.90
C ASP A 32 2.28 -28.13 -0.83
N ALA A 33 2.51 -29.14 0.00
CA ALA A 33 1.58 -29.56 1.05
C ALA A 33 1.37 -28.48 2.12
N ALA A 34 2.40 -27.69 2.44
CA ALA A 34 2.29 -26.61 3.42
C ALA A 34 1.40 -25.47 2.90
N GLY A 35 1.52 -25.14 1.60
CA GLY A 35 0.63 -24.18 0.94
C GLY A 35 -0.81 -24.67 0.85
N GLN A 36 -1.01 -25.99 0.57
CA GLN A 36 -2.36 -26.57 0.58
C GLN A 36 -3.01 -26.49 1.97
N ASP A 37 -2.28 -26.86 3.03
CA ASP A 37 -2.77 -26.77 4.40
C ASP A 37 -3.03 -25.30 4.81
N ARG A 38 -2.20 -24.36 4.35
CA ARG A 38 -2.44 -22.93 4.54
C ARG A 38 -3.74 -22.49 3.88
N ARG A 39 -3.99 -22.84 2.61
CA ARG A 39 -5.22 -22.50 1.90
C ARG A 39 -6.46 -23.07 2.60
N HIS A 40 -6.44 -24.34 3.03
CA HIS A 40 -7.52 -24.93 3.78
C HIS A 40 -7.82 -24.17 5.08
N ARG A 41 -6.78 -23.73 5.82
CA ARG A 41 -6.99 -22.90 7.02
C ARG A 41 -7.59 -21.55 6.68
N GLN A 42 -7.15 -20.91 5.60
CA GLN A 42 -7.68 -19.63 5.13
C GLN A 42 -9.14 -19.73 4.70
N GLU A 43 -9.48 -20.75 3.94
CA GLU A 43 -10.88 -21.04 3.53
C GLU A 43 -11.76 -21.30 4.75
N ALA A 44 -11.32 -22.15 5.67
CA ALA A 44 -12.05 -22.47 6.91
C ALA A 44 -12.27 -21.22 7.77
N ALA A 45 -11.26 -20.34 7.89
CA ALA A 45 -11.38 -19.08 8.62
C ALA A 45 -12.39 -18.12 7.97
N GLY A 46 -12.38 -18.02 6.63
CA GLY A 46 -13.36 -17.24 5.89
C GLY A 46 -14.79 -17.75 6.07
N GLU A 47 -14.98 -19.08 6.01
CA GLU A 47 -16.28 -19.68 6.27
C GLU A 47 -16.76 -19.47 7.72
N ALA A 48 -15.85 -19.59 8.69
CA ALA A 48 -16.18 -19.33 10.09
C ALA A 48 -16.56 -17.86 10.31
N ALA A 49 -15.84 -16.92 9.69
CA ALA A 49 -16.18 -15.49 9.73
C ALA A 49 -17.57 -15.22 9.12
N ARG A 50 -17.89 -15.81 7.97
CA ARG A 50 -19.22 -15.69 7.37
C ARG A 50 -20.32 -16.27 8.26
N ARG A 51 -20.10 -17.45 8.89
CA ARG A 51 -21.06 -18.02 9.86
C ARG A 51 -21.28 -17.10 11.05
N ARG A 52 -20.19 -16.48 11.59
CA ARG A 52 -20.30 -15.54 12.69
C ARG A 52 -21.12 -14.30 12.29
N TRP A 53 -20.88 -13.72 11.11
CA TRP A 53 -21.71 -12.63 10.59
C TRP A 53 -23.17 -13.03 10.43
N ALA A 54 -23.44 -14.23 9.94
CA ALA A 54 -24.80 -14.74 9.75
C ALA A 54 -25.51 -15.03 11.07
N SER A 55 -24.79 -15.32 12.16
CA SER A 55 -25.39 -15.54 13.49
C SER A 55 -25.74 -14.24 14.21
N ALA A 56 -25.10 -13.10 13.90
CA ALA A 56 -25.41 -11.81 14.49
C ALA A 56 -26.84 -11.35 14.15
N ALA A 57 -27.58 -10.92 15.18
CA ALA A 57 -29.00 -10.54 15.04
C ALA A 57 -29.17 -9.19 14.29
N LYS A 58 -28.90 -9.22 13.01
CA LYS A 58 -29.02 -8.11 12.05
C LYS A 58 -29.41 -8.63 10.67
N PRO A 59 -29.92 -7.79 9.74
CA PRO A 59 -30.14 -8.23 8.38
C PRO A 59 -28.85 -8.75 7.73
N LEU A 60 -28.93 -9.85 7.00
CA LEU A 60 -27.78 -10.51 6.38
C LEU A 60 -27.06 -9.56 5.41
N GLY A 61 -25.74 -9.46 5.53
CA GLY A 61 -24.91 -8.61 4.67
C GLY A 61 -25.14 -7.09 4.82
N SER A 62 -25.86 -6.65 5.88
CA SER A 62 -26.31 -5.26 6.00
C SER A 62 -25.20 -4.22 6.23
N LEU A 63 -24.01 -4.62 6.67
CA LEU A 63 -22.83 -3.76 6.74
C LEU A 63 -21.98 -3.79 5.44
N GLY A 64 -22.38 -4.59 4.45
CA GLY A 64 -21.83 -4.56 3.11
C GLY A 64 -20.32 -4.78 3.04
N LEU A 65 -19.57 -3.79 2.53
CA LEU A 65 -18.13 -3.90 2.35
C LEU A 65 -17.35 -4.04 3.66
N LEU A 66 -17.91 -3.59 4.77
CA LEU A 66 -17.26 -3.73 6.08
C LEU A 66 -17.25 -5.20 6.54
N GLU A 67 -18.33 -5.94 6.29
CA GLU A 67 -18.35 -7.40 6.54
C GLU A 67 -17.34 -8.12 5.65
N GLN A 68 -17.33 -7.79 4.35
CA GLN A 68 -16.38 -8.37 3.39
C GLN A 68 -14.93 -8.10 3.77
N ALA A 69 -14.62 -6.90 4.29
CA ALA A 69 -13.27 -6.58 4.75
C ALA A 69 -12.85 -7.45 5.95
N VAL A 70 -13.72 -7.63 6.94
CA VAL A 70 -13.45 -8.52 8.10
C VAL A 70 -13.29 -9.97 7.64
N GLU A 71 -14.12 -10.47 6.73
CA GLU A 71 -13.98 -11.80 6.13
C GLU A 71 -12.64 -11.96 5.38
N GLN A 72 -12.27 -10.97 4.55
CA GLN A 72 -10.99 -11.00 3.84
C GLN A 72 -9.81 -11.00 4.81
N ILE A 73 -9.89 -10.27 5.94
CA ILE A 73 -8.86 -10.29 6.98
C ILE A 73 -8.80 -11.67 7.64
N ALA A 74 -9.94 -12.29 7.95
CA ALA A 74 -9.97 -13.64 8.49
C ALA A 74 -9.32 -14.66 7.53
N VAL A 75 -9.62 -14.58 6.23
CA VAL A 75 -8.96 -15.38 5.20
C VAL A 75 -7.45 -15.13 5.19
N LEU A 76 -7.01 -13.88 5.12
CA LEU A 76 -5.59 -13.53 5.08
C LEU A 76 -4.82 -14.06 6.30
N THR A 77 -5.40 -13.91 7.49
CA THR A 77 -4.75 -14.30 8.75
C THR A 77 -4.91 -15.79 9.07
N GLY A 78 -5.88 -16.47 8.44
CA GLY A 78 -6.19 -17.88 8.68
C GLY A 78 -6.89 -18.14 10.02
N THR A 79 -7.61 -17.15 10.55
CA THR A 79 -8.39 -17.25 11.78
C THR A 79 -9.61 -16.34 11.74
N GLU A 80 -10.76 -16.80 12.24
CA GLU A 80 -11.96 -16.00 12.45
C GLU A 80 -11.84 -15.01 13.61
N GLU A 81 -10.88 -15.23 14.50
CA GLU A 81 -10.57 -14.29 15.58
C GLU A 81 -9.74 -13.12 15.01
N VAL A 82 -10.44 -12.22 14.29
CA VAL A 82 -9.82 -11.06 13.67
C VAL A 82 -9.32 -10.09 14.74
N ASP A 83 -8.05 -9.68 14.61
CA ASP A 83 -7.41 -8.69 15.46
C ASP A 83 -6.85 -7.54 14.60
N LEU A 84 -7.23 -6.30 14.93
CA LEU A 84 -6.75 -5.07 14.31
C LEU A 84 -6.03 -4.17 15.33
N SER A 85 -5.62 -4.73 16.45
CA SER A 85 -4.83 -4.00 17.45
C SER A 85 -3.45 -3.64 16.89
N GLY A 86 -2.91 -2.50 17.30
CA GLY A 86 -1.65 -2.02 16.74
C GLY A 86 -1.80 -1.64 15.25
N LYS A 87 -2.09 -0.37 15.01
CA LYS A 87 -2.25 0.19 13.65
C LYS A 87 -1.11 1.15 13.32
N ALA A 88 -0.53 1.04 12.11
CA ALA A 88 0.50 1.96 11.66
C ALA A 88 0.28 2.38 10.21
N VAL A 89 0.54 3.65 9.92
CA VAL A 89 0.71 4.16 8.55
C VAL A 89 2.18 4.40 8.30
N LEU A 90 2.74 3.65 7.33
CA LEU A 90 4.10 3.82 6.89
C LEU A 90 4.08 4.82 5.73
N VAL A 91 4.73 5.98 5.93
CA VAL A 91 4.77 7.04 4.92
C VAL A 91 6.14 7.01 4.25
N PHE A 92 6.19 6.43 3.04
CA PHE A 92 7.41 6.33 2.25
C PHE A 92 7.73 7.67 1.60
N CYS A 93 8.86 8.25 1.95
CA CYS A 93 9.24 9.60 1.58
C CYS A 93 10.42 9.60 0.60
N ALA A 94 10.22 10.12 -0.61
CA ALA A 94 11.27 10.21 -1.61
C ALA A 94 10.98 11.33 -2.62
N ASP A 95 12.02 11.92 -3.19
CA ASP A 95 11.90 12.88 -4.27
C ASP A 95 12.00 12.22 -5.65
N ASN A 96 11.31 12.80 -6.63
CA ASN A 96 11.25 12.31 -7.99
C ASN A 96 11.88 13.29 -8.96
N GLY A 97 12.92 12.86 -9.70
CA GLY A 97 13.70 13.70 -10.60
C GLY A 97 12.89 14.35 -11.72
N VAL A 98 11.76 13.76 -12.08
CA VAL A 98 10.84 14.32 -13.09
C VAL A 98 10.27 15.69 -12.72
N VAL A 99 10.40 16.13 -11.47
CA VAL A 99 10.05 17.50 -11.03
C VAL A 99 10.80 18.56 -11.82
N ALA A 100 12.00 18.28 -12.32
CA ALA A 100 12.74 19.15 -13.22
C ALA A 100 11.97 19.55 -14.48
N GLN A 101 10.99 18.75 -14.90
CA GLN A 101 10.12 19.01 -16.06
C GLN A 101 8.93 19.95 -15.74
N GLY A 102 8.87 20.54 -14.56
CA GLY A 102 7.78 21.46 -14.17
C GLY A 102 6.42 20.78 -14.05
N VAL A 103 6.40 19.54 -13.58
CA VAL A 103 5.21 18.69 -13.41
C VAL A 103 4.54 18.86 -12.03
N SER A 104 5.05 19.78 -11.21
CA SER A 104 4.49 20.13 -9.90
C SER A 104 4.50 21.64 -9.71
N GLN A 105 3.59 22.17 -8.89
CA GLN A 105 3.58 23.58 -8.47
C GLN A 105 4.74 23.93 -7.52
N THR A 106 5.31 22.92 -6.85
CA THR A 106 6.34 23.07 -5.82
C THR A 106 7.57 22.24 -6.17
N GLY A 107 8.70 22.63 -5.64
CA GLY A 107 9.95 21.86 -5.78
C GLY A 107 10.13 20.81 -4.68
N CYS A 108 11.18 20.00 -4.81
CA CYS A 108 11.52 18.92 -3.88
C CYS A 108 11.78 19.37 -2.44
N ASN A 109 12.09 20.67 -2.23
CA ASN A 109 12.23 21.24 -0.88
C ASN A 109 10.96 21.08 -0.02
N VAL A 110 9.79 20.92 -0.63
CA VAL A 110 8.52 20.69 0.08
C VAL A 110 8.47 19.30 0.68
N THR A 111 9.03 18.27 0.03
CA THR A 111 9.15 16.92 0.60
C THR A 111 9.88 16.95 1.94
N ALA A 112 11.08 17.51 1.99
CA ALA A 112 11.85 17.64 3.23
C ALA A 112 11.12 18.47 4.29
N ALA A 113 10.45 19.56 3.90
CA ALA A 113 9.69 20.40 4.83
C ALA A 113 8.50 19.66 5.44
N ALA A 114 7.72 18.93 4.63
CA ALA A 114 6.58 18.13 5.10
C ALA A 114 7.04 17.02 6.04
N VAL A 115 8.12 16.31 5.70
CA VAL A 115 8.67 15.24 6.54
C VAL A 115 9.16 15.78 7.89
N ARG A 116 9.80 16.95 7.94
CA ARG A 116 10.15 17.60 9.24
C ARG A 116 8.92 17.88 10.09
N GLN A 117 7.78 18.25 9.50
CA GLN A 117 6.52 18.44 10.26
C GLN A 117 5.88 17.09 10.63
N MET A 118 6.03 16.06 9.80
CA MET A 118 5.54 14.72 10.10
C MET A 118 6.27 14.11 11.29
N ILE A 119 7.60 14.23 11.35
CA ILE A 119 8.43 13.84 12.51
C ILE A 119 7.93 14.51 13.80
N ARG A 120 7.48 15.77 13.72
CA ARG A 120 6.90 16.54 14.84
C ARG A 120 5.40 16.29 15.04
N ARG A 121 4.82 15.33 14.33
CA ARG A 121 3.39 14.97 14.37
C ARG A 121 2.45 16.15 14.08
N ARG A 122 2.78 17.01 13.11
CA ARG A 122 2.03 18.24 12.80
C ARG A 122 1.33 18.22 11.44
N THR A 123 1.49 17.14 10.65
CA THR A 123 0.86 16.97 9.34
C THR A 123 -0.59 16.50 9.46
N SER A 124 -1.32 16.50 8.35
CA SER A 124 -2.71 16.04 8.28
C SER A 124 -2.83 14.58 8.72
N VAL A 125 -1.96 13.70 8.19
CA VAL A 125 -1.98 12.27 8.56
C VAL A 125 -1.69 12.11 10.06
N SER A 126 -0.80 12.91 10.64
CA SER A 126 -0.50 12.82 12.08
C SER A 126 -1.72 13.12 12.94
N ARG A 127 -2.49 14.16 12.59
CA ARG A 127 -3.71 14.54 13.32
C ARG A 127 -4.83 13.51 13.16
N MET A 128 -4.98 12.96 11.95
CA MET A 128 -5.96 11.90 11.70
C MET A 128 -5.57 10.60 12.42
N ALA A 129 -4.28 10.26 12.41
CA ALA A 129 -3.76 9.07 13.08
C ALA A 129 -3.96 9.12 14.60
N ASP A 130 -3.79 10.29 15.24
CA ASP A 130 -4.09 10.49 16.66
C ASP A 130 -5.56 10.12 16.98
N ARG A 131 -6.50 10.43 16.09
CA ARG A 131 -7.93 10.08 16.26
C ARG A 131 -8.25 8.63 15.96
N ALA A 132 -7.51 8.02 15.02
CA ALA A 132 -7.69 6.62 14.63
C ALA A 132 -6.93 5.62 15.51
N GLY A 133 -6.16 6.09 16.50
CA GLY A 133 -5.29 5.24 17.32
C GLY A 133 -4.21 4.55 16.49
N CYS A 134 -3.65 5.28 15.51
CA CYS A 134 -2.67 4.79 14.54
C CYS A 134 -1.31 5.47 14.74
N PHE A 135 -0.23 4.72 14.62
CA PHE A 135 1.13 5.25 14.65
C PHE A 135 1.53 5.73 13.24
N VAL A 136 2.17 6.90 13.17
CA VAL A 136 2.73 7.42 11.89
C VAL A 136 4.21 7.11 11.87
N VAL A 137 4.65 6.40 10.83
CA VAL A 137 6.03 5.93 10.65
C VAL A 137 6.58 6.54 9.35
N PRO A 138 7.25 7.70 9.39
CA PRO A 138 7.93 8.23 8.23
C PRO A 138 9.13 7.37 7.87
N VAL A 139 9.32 7.10 6.56
CA VAL A 139 10.42 6.28 6.06
C VAL A 139 11.16 7.06 4.97
N ASP A 140 12.41 7.45 5.24
CA ASP A 140 13.26 8.09 4.24
C ASP A 140 13.77 7.04 3.24
N MET A 141 13.23 7.09 2.03
CA MET A 141 13.66 6.25 0.90
C MET A 141 14.64 6.99 -0.03
N GLY A 142 14.67 8.33 0.07
CA GLY A 142 15.53 9.15 -0.80
C GLY A 142 15.04 10.59 -0.91
N ILE A 143 15.00 11.32 0.20
CA ILE A 143 14.63 12.74 0.25
C ILE A 143 15.85 13.59 -0.08
N LEU A 144 15.71 14.51 -1.04
CA LEU A 144 16.75 15.50 -1.35
C LEU A 144 16.84 16.56 -0.24
N ASP A 145 18.04 17.10 -0.04
CA ASP A 145 18.31 18.19 0.91
C ASP A 145 17.73 17.96 2.32
N PHE A 146 17.77 16.69 2.75
CA PHE A 146 17.29 16.26 4.05
C PHE A 146 18.41 15.58 4.84
N GLU A 147 18.84 16.23 5.93
CA GLU A 147 19.92 15.74 6.79
C GLU A 147 19.48 14.58 7.72
N GLY A 148 18.20 14.18 7.63
CA GLY A 148 17.63 13.17 8.52
C GLY A 148 16.91 13.77 9.72
N GLY A 149 16.57 12.89 10.65
CA GLY A 149 15.93 13.20 11.93
C GLY A 149 16.31 12.14 12.96
N PRO A 150 15.74 12.19 14.17
CA PRO A 150 15.93 11.12 15.15
C PRO A 150 15.53 9.76 14.55
N GLU A 151 16.42 8.77 14.63
CA GLU A 151 16.13 7.42 14.12
C GLU A 151 15.10 6.72 15.02
N MET A 152 13.98 6.28 14.44
CA MET A 152 13.01 5.44 15.11
C MET A 152 13.56 4.03 15.34
N ARG A 153 13.51 3.55 16.57
CA ARG A 153 13.88 2.17 16.93
C ARG A 153 12.68 1.22 16.86
N SER A 154 11.49 1.75 17.16
CA SER A 154 10.20 1.07 17.11
C SER A 154 9.19 1.93 16.37
N PHE A 155 8.19 1.31 15.77
CA PHE A 155 7.05 2.02 15.17
C PHE A 155 6.19 2.73 16.24
N ARG A 156 6.38 2.41 17.51
CA ARG A 156 5.72 3.05 18.64
C ARG A 156 6.45 4.29 19.16
N ASP A 157 7.61 4.61 18.59
CA ASP A 157 8.32 5.83 18.97
C ASP A 157 7.46 7.06 18.62
N PRO A 158 7.33 8.02 19.52
CA PRO A 158 6.40 9.14 19.34
C PRO A 158 6.86 10.11 18.24
N GLU A 159 8.15 10.20 18.01
CA GLU A 159 8.78 11.09 17.05
C GLU A 159 9.97 10.39 16.38
N GLY A 160 10.28 10.78 15.15
CA GLY A 160 11.43 10.25 14.43
C GLY A 160 11.11 9.85 12.99
N ILE A 161 12.10 9.22 12.36
CA ILE A 161 12.03 8.72 11.00
C ILE A 161 12.86 7.44 10.87
N LEU A 162 12.43 6.51 10.07
CA LEU A 162 13.24 5.35 9.68
C LEU A 162 14.12 5.74 8.48
N ASN A 163 15.43 5.79 8.68
CA ASN A 163 16.37 6.02 7.59
C ASN A 163 16.57 4.72 6.79
N ARG A 164 15.96 4.64 5.63
CA ARG A 164 16.02 3.51 4.68
C ARG A 164 16.41 3.99 3.29
N ARG A 165 17.19 5.04 3.24
CA ARG A 165 17.61 5.72 2.02
C ARG A 165 18.30 4.77 1.05
N VAL A 166 17.75 4.69 -0.16
CA VAL A 166 18.28 3.91 -1.27
C VAL A 166 19.27 4.78 -2.08
N ARG A 167 18.84 5.99 -2.40
CA ARG A 167 19.62 7.03 -3.09
C ARG A 167 19.00 8.41 -2.83
N ASN A 168 19.64 9.47 -3.30
CA ASN A 168 19.13 10.85 -3.22
C ASN A 168 18.15 11.14 -4.37
N GLY A 169 16.86 10.85 -4.15
CA GLY A 169 15.81 10.98 -5.17
C GLY A 169 16.03 10.08 -6.39
N THR A 170 15.04 9.99 -7.26
CA THR A 170 15.22 9.31 -8.56
C THR A 170 15.89 10.23 -9.58
N ALA A 171 16.39 9.66 -10.67
CA ALA A 171 16.74 10.42 -11.86
C ALA A 171 15.47 10.92 -12.58
N ASP A 172 15.63 11.86 -13.51
CA ASP A 172 14.56 12.32 -14.38
C ASP A 172 14.26 11.23 -15.42
N LEU A 173 13.06 10.66 -15.35
CA LEU A 173 12.62 9.59 -16.26
C LEU A 173 12.58 10.04 -17.74
N THR A 174 12.59 11.33 -18.04
CA THR A 174 12.65 11.84 -19.43
C THR A 174 14.06 11.75 -20.02
N GLU A 175 15.08 11.64 -19.18
CA GLU A 175 16.47 11.55 -19.60
C GLU A 175 17.03 10.12 -19.58
N GLY A 176 16.43 9.23 -18.80
CA GLY A 176 16.81 7.84 -18.66
C GLY A 176 15.98 7.13 -17.59
N PRO A 177 16.33 5.89 -17.19
CA PRO A 177 15.63 5.19 -16.13
C PRO A 177 15.63 5.98 -14.82
N ALA A 178 14.49 6.01 -14.13
CA ALA A 178 14.33 6.68 -12.84
C ALA A 178 15.31 6.15 -11.78
N MET A 179 15.58 4.85 -11.80
CA MET A 179 16.54 4.16 -10.93
C MET A 179 17.02 2.87 -11.60
N THR A 180 18.07 2.27 -11.07
CA THR A 180 18.51 0.95 -11.51
C THR A 180 17.57 -0.14 -10.98
N ARG A 181 17.53 -1.31 -11.63
CA ARG A 181 16.76 -2.47 -11.14
C ARG A 181 17.19 -2.90 -9.73
N GLU A 182 18.47 -2.78 -9.42
CA GLU A 182 19.03 -3.10 -8.11
C GLU A 182 18.52 -2.14 -7.02
N GLU A 183 18.45 -0.84 -7.33
CA GLU A 183 17.87 0.18 -6.44
C GLU A 183 16.37 -0.05 -6.24
N ALA A 184 15.63 -0.36 -7.31
CA ALA A 184 14.21 -0.71 -7.23
C ALA A 184 13.98 -1.96 -6.36
N ALA A 185 14.74 -3.03 -6.58
CA ALA A 185 14.66 -4.25 -5.78
C ALA A 185 14.99 -3.99 -4.29
N ARG A 186 16.02 -3.17 -4.01
CA ARG A 186 16.38 -2.77 -2.64
C ARG A 186 15.25 -2.00 -1.96
N ALA A 187 14.58 -1.10 -2.68
CA ALA A 187 13.47 -0.33 -2.16
C ALA A 187 12.24 -1.23 -1.86
N VAL A 188 11.92 -2.18 -2.76
CA VAL A 188 10.86 -3.18 -2.56
C VAL A 188 11.19 -4.07 -1.34
N LEU A 189 12.40 -4.60 -1.24
CA LEU A 189 12.82 -5.40 -0.08
C LEU A 189 12.74 -4.60 1.23
N THR A 190 12.99 -3.30 1.19
CA THR A 190 12.81 -2.43 2.36
C THR A 190 11.36 -2.43 2.83
N GLY A 191 10.40 -2.28 1.93
CA GLY A 191 8.97 -2.37 2.26
C GLY A 191 8.57 -3.72 2.85
N ILE A 192 9.09 -4.83 2.28
CA ILE A 192 8.84 -6.19 2.78
C ILE A 192 9.36 -6.33 4.22
N ARG A 193 10.60 -5.91 4.49
CA ARG A 193 11.21 -5.98 5.83
C ARG A 193 10.50 -5.09 6.86
N LEU A 194 9.93 -3.98 6.42
CA LEU A 194 9.13 -3.12 7.30
C LEU A 194 7.78 -3.77 7.67
N ALA A 195 7.16 -4.54 6.77
CA ALA A 195 5.99 -5.34 7.10
C ALA A 195 6.31 -6.45 8.11
N GLU A 196 7.47 -7.13 7.96
CA GLU A 196 7.98 -8.11 8.93
C GLU A 196 8.15 -7.48 10.31
N LYS A 197 8.90 -6.38 10.38
CA LYS A 197 9.13 -5.63 11.62
C LYS A 197 7.82 -5.20 12.28
N ALA A 198 6.85 -4.70 11.48
CA ALA A 198 5.54 -4.34 12.00
C ALA A 198 4.84 -5.54 12.67
N LYS A 199 4.85 -6.70 12.00
CA LYS A 199 4.30 -7.95 12.53
C LYS A 199 4.94 -8.35 13.85
N GLU A 200 6.28 -8.32 13.93
CA GLU A 200 7.07 -8.63 15.12
C GLU A 200 6.76 -7.68 16.30
N GLU A 201 6.57 -6.39 15.99
CA GLU A 201 6.18 -5.37 16.99
C GLU A 201 4.70 -5.43 17.38
N GLY A 202 3.94 -6.38 16.87
CA GLY A 202 2.54 -6.59 17.23
C GLY A 202 1.55 -5.69 16.49
N PHE A 203 1.93 -5.10 15.36
CA PHE A 203 0.98 -4.41 14.47
C PHE A 203 0.16 -5.41 13.67
N ARG A 204 -1.15 -5.16 13.55
CA ARG A 204 -2.11 -6.05 12.91
C ARG A 204 -2.85 -5.40 11.74
N LEU A 205 -2.70 -4.09 11.57
CA LEU A 205 -3.24 -3.35 10.43
C LEU A 205 -2.24 -2.28 10.00
N LEU A 206 -1.84 -2.31 8.75
CA LEU A 206 -0.93 -1.32 8.15
C LEU A 206 -1.65 -0.47 7.11
N ALA A 207 -1.09 0.70 6.84
CA ALA A 207 -1.50 1.56 5.76
C ALA A 207 -0.26 2.01 4.95
N ALA A 208 -0.41 2.06 3.63
CA ALA A 208 0.62 2.52 2.70
C ALA A 208 0.39 4.00 2.40
N GLY A 209 1.20 4.87 3.01
CA GLY A 209 1.24 6.31 2.75
C GLY A 209 2.50 6.70 2.00
N GLU A 210 2.52 7.91 1.46
CA GLU A 210 3.66 8.47 0.74
C GLU A 210 3.82 9.98 0.97
N MET A 211 5.02 10.47 0.77
CA MET A 211 5.33 11.89 0.63
C MET A 211 6.46 12.08 -0.35
N GLY A 212 6.15 12.57 -1.55
CA GLY A 212 7.15 12.76 -2.60
C GLY A 212 6.65 13.68 -3.71
N ILE A 213 7.26 14.88 -3.83
CA ILE A 213 6.87 15.77 -4.92
C ILE A 213 7.20 15.10 -6.27
N GLY A 214 6.21 15.11 -7.18
CA GLY A 214 6.32 14.47 -8.50
C GLY A 214 5.79 13.04 -8.59
N ASN A 215 5.46 12.39 -7.47
CA ASN A 215 5.05 10.98 -7.44
C ASN A 215 3.72 10.68 -8.17
N THR A 216 2.80 11.63 -8.27
CA THR A 216 1.59 11.44 -9.10
C THR A 216 1.94 11.36 -10.59
N THR A 217 3.08 11.90 -11.03
CA THR A 217 3.59 11.75 -12.40
C THR A 217 4.13 10.35 -12.63
N THR A 218 5.00 9.87 -11.73
CA THR A 218 5.54 8.50 -11.79
C THR A 218 4.44 7.45 -11.62
N SER A 219 3.45 7.69 -10.74
CA SER A 219 2.27 6.82 -10.59
C SER A 219 1.47 6.70 -11.88
N SER A 220 1.17 7.83 -12.53
CA SER A 220 0.46 7.82 -13.82
C SER A 220 1.26 7.12 -14.91
N ALA A 221 2.59 7.31 -14.96
CA ALA A 221 3.46 6.61 -15.91
C ALA A 221 3.43 5.08 -15.68
N VAL A 222 3.55 4.64 -14.45
CA VAL A 222 3.46 3.21 -14.07
C VAL A 222 2.10 2.62 -14.47
N ILE A 223 1.00 3.29 -14.11
CA ILE A 223 -0.36 2.82 -14.43
C ILE A 223 -0.58 2.76 -15.95
N SER A 224 -0.17 3.82 -16.68
CA SER A 224 -0.26 3.87 -18.15
C SER A 224 0.41 2.66 -18.79
N VAL A 225 1.63 2.31 -18.36
CA VAL A 225 2.38 1.16 -18.90
C VAL A 225 1.73 -0.17 -18.52
N LEU A 226 1.44 -0.38 -17.25
CA LEU A 226 0.92 -1.67 -16.75
C LEU A 226 -0.47 -2.00 -17.30
N LEU A 227 -1.29 -0.99 -17.59
CA LEU A 227 -2.65 -1.17 -18.10
C LEU A 227 -2.75 -0.94 -19.62
N GLY A 228 -1.69 -0.48 -20.28
CA GLY A 228 -1.71 -0.16 -21.71
C GLY A 228 -2.65 1.01 -22.04
N LEU A 229 -2.87 1.93 -21.10
CA LEU A 229 -3.76 3.09 -21.26
C LEU A 229 -2.96 4.33 -21.69
N ALA A 230 -3.61 5.22 -22.45
CA ALA A 230 -2.97 6.49 -22.80
C ALA A 230 -2.74 7.34 -21.52
N PRO A 231 -1.61 8.08 -21.44
CA PRO A 231 -1.34 8.95 -20.29
C PRO A 231 -2.49 9.89 -19.93
N GLU A 232 -3.27 10.35 -20.91
CA GLU A 232 -4.43 11.24 -20.74
C GLU A 232 -5.56 10.62 -19.94
N GLU A 233 -5.72 9.31 -19.99
CA GLU A 233 -6.80 8.59 -19.30
C GLU A 233 -6.50 8.43 -17.82
N VAL A 234 -5.22 8.42 -17.43
CA VAL A 234 -4.75 8.07 -16.09
C VAL A 234 -4.10 9.24 -15.33
N THR A 235 -3.92 10.40 -15.98
CA THR A 235 -3.18 11.52 -15.40
C THR A 235 -4.11 12.65 -14.99
N GLY A 236 -4.03 13.01 -13.70
CA GLY A 236 -4.72 14.16 -13.15
C GLY A 236 -3.77 15.31 -12.78
N ARG A 237 -4.35 16.31 -12.13
CA ARG A 237 -3.67 17.56 -11.74
C ARG A 237 -2.79 17.43 -10.49
N GLY A 238 -2.82 16.26 -9.82
CA GLY A 238 -2.12 16.10 -8.55
C GLY A 238 -2.50 17.18 -7.54
N ALA A 239 -1.51 17.89 -7.01
CA ALA A 239 -1.71 18.97 -6.04
C ALA A 239 -2.25 20.28 -6.67
N GLY A 240 -2.96 20.21 -7.82
CA GLY A 240 -3.67 21.35 -8.39
C GLY A 240 -2.90 22.09 -9.50
N LEU A 241 -2.27 21.37 -10.43
CA LEU A 241 -1.62 21.95 -11.60
C LEU A 241 -2.56 22.76 -12.48
N SER A 242 -2.05 23.86 -13.09
CA SER A 242 -2.72 24.57 -14.19
C SER A 242 -2.85 23.67 -15.44
N ASP A 243 -3.58 24.18 -16.46
CA ASP A 243 -3.71 23.44 -17.72
C ASP A 243 -2.36 23.27 -18.42
N GLU A 244 -1.50 24.32 -18.42
CA GLU A 244 -0.15 24.19 -18.95
C GLU A 244 0.71 23.23 -18.14
N GLY A 245 0.56 23.20 -16.81
CA GLY A 245 1.23 22.25 -15.93
C GLY A 245 0.82 20.80 -16.22
N LEU A 246 -0.46 20.55 -16.44
CA LEU A 246 -0.97 19.24 -16.84
C LEU A 246 -0.41 18.82 -18.21
N LEU A 247 -0.35 19.73 -19.18
CA LEU A 247 0.25 19.44 -20.49
C LEU A 247 1.75 19.12 -20.38
N ARG A 248 2.50 19.80 -19.49
CA ARG A 248 3.90 19.45 -19.21
C ARG A 248 4.01 18.04 -18.60
N LYS A 249 3.15 17.74 -17.65
CA LYS A 249 3.09 16.43 -16.99
C LYS A 249 2.83 15.31 -17.99
N LEU A 250 1.85 15.46 -18.87
CA LEU A 250 1.54 14.50 -19.92
C LEU A 250 2.72 14.32 -20.89
N ARG A 251 3.39 15.42 -21.30
CA ARG A 251 4.58 15.34 -22.15
C ARG A 251 5.73 14.59 -21.47
N ALA A 252 5.98 14.86 -20.18
CA ALA A 252 7.02 14.18 -19.42
C ALA A 252 6.76 12.68 -19.30
N ILE A 253 5.51 12.27 -19.04
CA ILE A 253 5.13 10.85 -18.97
C ILE A 253 5.37 10.16 -20.32
N ARG A 254 4.91 10.75 -21.44
CA ARG A 254 5.13 10.17 -22.77
C ARG A 254 6.62 10.07 -23.10
N ALA A 255 7.38 11.13 -22.89
CA ALA A 255 8.82 11.13 -23.14
C ALA A 255 9.55 10.06 -22.31
N GLY A 256 9.18 9.91 -21.05
CA GLY A 256 9.75 8.88 -20.18
C GLY A 256 9.43 7.45 -20.64
N ILE A 257 8.18 7.19 -21.02
CA ILE A 257 7.77 5.88 -21.55
C ILE A 257 8.47 5.58 -22.90
N GLU A 258 8.50 6.54 -23.82
CA GLU A 258 9.13 6.37 -25.12
C GLU A 258 10.65 6.16 -25.00
N LYS A 259 11.31 6.96 -24.16
CA LYS A 259 12.76 6.90 -23.91
C LYS A 259 13.19 5.56 -23.31
N ASN A 260 12.50 5.13 -22.25
CA ASN A 260 12.94 4.00 -21.44
C ASN A 260 12.33 2.67 -21.89
N ARG A 261 11.24 2.68 -22.68
CA ARG A 261 10.54 1.49 -23.19
C ARG A 261 10.35 0.44 -22.08
N PRO A 262 9.62 0.77 -21.00
CA PRO A 262 9.36 -0.20 -19.94
C PRO A 262 8.57 -1.39 -20.48
N ASP A 263 8.94 -2.59 -20.05
CA ASP A 263 8.24 -3.82 -20.39
C ASP A 263 7.02 -4.03 -19.47
N PRO A 264 5.77 -3.95 -19.97
CA PRO A 264 4.58 -4.14 -19.15
C PRO A 264 4.47 -5.55 -18.55
N GLY A 265 5.19 -6.53 -19.10
CA GLY A 265 5.28 -7.89 -18.57
C GLY A 265 6.27 -8.05 -17.42
N ASP A 266 7.11 -7.05 -17.16
CA ASP A 266 8.07 -7.03 -16.05
C ASP A 266 7.80 -5.83 -15.13
N PRO A 267 7.00 -5.99 -14.06
CA PRO A 267 6.65 -4.89 -13.17
C PRO A 267 7.85 -4.21 -12.50
N LEU A 268 8.95 -4.94 -12.27
CA LEU A 268 10.18 -4.37 -11.72
C LEU A 268 10.91 -3.51 -12.76
N ASP A 269 10.85 -3.87 -14.02
CA ASP A 269 11.37 -3.04 -15.12
C ASP A 269 10.58 -1.75 -15.24
N VAL A 270 9.24 -1.82 -15.22
CA VAL A 270 8.36 -0.63 -15.20
C VAL A 270 8.70 0.27 -14.02
N LEU A 271 8.76 -0.30 -12.81
CA LEU A 271 9.09 0.44 -11.58
C LEU A 271 10.44 1.13 -11.68
N SER A 272 11.47 0.44 -12.16
CA SER A 272 12.83 0.99 -12.26
C SER A 272 12.95 2.11 -13.30
N LYS A 273 12.21 2.02 -14.40
CA LYS A 273 12.30 2.95 -15.53
C LYS A 273 11.47 4.21 -15.35
N VAL A 274 10.22 4.07 -14.87
CA VAL A 274 9.26 5.18 -14.80
C VAL A 274 8.61 5.37 -13.43
N GLY A 275 9.02 4.60 -12.43
CA GLY A 275 8.48 4.66 -11.07
C GLY A 275 9.20 5.63 -10.13
N GLY A 276 9.03 5.40 -8.83
CA GLY A 276 9.63 6.16 -7.73
C GLY A 276 10.05 5.26 -6.57
N LEU A 277 10.94 5.75 -5.70
CA LEU A 277 11.40 5.00 -4.53
C LEU A 277 10.30 4.83 -3.48
N ASP A 278 9.40 5.79 -3.37
CA ASP A 278 8.19 5.76 -2.56
C ASP A 278 7.23 4.66 -3.05
N LEU A 279 6.96 4.61 -4.37
CA LEU A 279 6.18 3.53 -4.99
C LEU A 279 6.80 2.16 -4.75
N ALA A 280 8.12 2.05 -4.86
CA ALA A 280 8.86 0.81 -4.63
C ALA A 280 8.72 0.33 -3.17
N GLY A 281 8.87 1.24 -2.21
CA GLY A 281 8.68 0.94 -0.79
C GLY A 281 7.26 0.48 -0.46
N MET A 282 6.24 1.17 -0.99
CA MET A 282 4.83 0.78 -0.82
C MET A 282 4.53 -0.55 -1.51
N CYS A 283 5.05 -0.80 -2.72
CA CYS A 283 4.94 -2.10 -3.40
C CYS A 283 5.48 -3.23 -2.49
N GLY A 284 6.66 -3.02 -1.91
CA GLY A 284 7.23 -3.94 -0.94
C GLY A 284 6.37 -4.13 0.31
N LEU A 285 5.71 -3.08 0.81
CA LEU A 285 4.79 -3.18 1.95
C LEU A 285 3.60 -4.09 1.64
N PHE A 286 3.01 -4.00 0.44
CA PHE A 286 1.92 -4.90 0.01
C PHE A 286 2.38 -6.35 -0.15
N LEU A 287 3.56 -6.58 -0.74
CA LEU A 287 4.16 -7.92 -0.81
C LEU A 287 4.46 -8.48 0.58
N GLY A 288 4.98 -7.66 1.48
CA GLY A 288 5.21 -8.03 2.88
C GLY A 288 3.92 -8.32 3.63
N GLY A 289 2.85 -7.55 3.37
CA GLY A 289 1.51 -7.83 3.90
C GLY A 289 1.03 -9.23 3.56
N MET A 290 1.26 -9.68 2.32
CA MET A 290 0.97 -11.05 1.88
C MET A 290 1.86 -12.07 2.62
N LEU A 291 3.17 -11.86 2.62
CA LEU A 291 4.14 -12.78 3.21
C LEU A 291 3.92 -12.99 4.71
N TYR A 292 3.68 -11.91 5.43
CA TYR A 292 3.52 -11.92 6.90
C TYR A 292 2.06 -11.91 7.35
N ARG A 293 1.10 -11.96 6.42
CA ARG A 293 -0.34 -12.00 6.70
C ARG A 293 -0.81 -10.82 7.54
N VAL A 294 -0.40 -9.63 7.16
CA VAL A 294 -0.82 -8.37 7.74
C VAL A 294 -1.63 -7.59 6.71
N PRO A 295 -2.89 -7.24 6.98
CA PRO A 295 -3.68 -6.43 6.06
C PRO A 295 -3.06 -5.05 5.87
N VAL A 296 -3.02 -4.58 4.61
CA VAL A 296 -2.47 -3.28 4.24
C VAL A 296 -3.54 -2.46 3.54
N LEU A 297 -3.91 -1.34 4.15
CA LEU A 297 -4.82 -0.37 3.55
C LEU A 297 -4.10 0.43 2.46
N MET A 298 -4.66 0.38 1.27
CA MET A 298 -4.25 1.19 0.12
C MET A 298 -4.87 2.58 0.26
N ASP A 299 -4.06 3.62 0.11
CA ASP A 299 -4.48 5.04 0.13
C ASP A 299 -4.90 5.52 -1.28
N GLY A 300 -4.42 6.66 -1.72
CA GLY A 300 -4.75 7.30 -2.99
C GLY A 300 -3.99 6.75 -4.21
N LEU A 301 -3.84 7.59 -5.24
CA LEU A 301 -3.28 7.20 -6.54
C LEU A 301 -1.88 6.56 -6.45
N PRO A 302 -0.86 7.13 -5.73
CA PRO A 302 0.45 6.50 -5.69
C PRO A 302 0.43 5.13 -4.98
N SER A 303 -0.35 5.02 -3.91
CA SER A 303 -0.53 3.75 -3.20
C SER A 303 -1.23 2.70 -4.06
N SER A 304 -2.20 3.10 -4.89
CA SER A 304 -2.88 2.17 -5.82
C SER A 304 -1.96 1.72 -6.95
N ALA A 305 -1.08 2.59 -7.48
CA ALA A 305 -0.04 2.21 -8.43
C ALA A 305 0.95 1.19 -7.83
N ALA A 306 1.33 1.40 -6.57
CA ALA A 306 2.20 0.47 -5.84
C ALA A 306 1.52 -0.88 -5.57
N ALA A 307 0.23 -0.89 -5.22
CA ALA A 307 -0.55 -2.12 -5.06
C ALA A 307 -0.68 -2.88 -6.39
N LEU A 308 -0.90 -2.17 -7.51
CA LEU A 308 -0.93 -2.76 -8.84
C LEU A 308 0.41 -3.42 -9.19
N LEU A 309 1.53 -2.75 -8.93
CA LEU A 309 2.88 -3.34 -9.09
C LEU A 309 3.04 -4.61 -8.27
N ALA A 310 2.67 -4.59 -6.99
CA ALA A 310 2.77 -5.75 -6.10
C ALA A 310 1.95 -6.94 -6.60
N VAL A 311 0.70 -6.70 -7.03
CA VAL A 311 -0.19 -7.75 -7.58
C VAL A 311 0.32 -8.28 -8.92
N ARG A 312 0.92 -7.44 -9.77
CA ARG A 312 1.57 -7.87 -11.02
C ARG A 312 2.86 -8.67 -10.77
N MET A 313 3.63 -8.36 -9.72
CA MET A 313 4.79 -9.16 -9.29
C MET A 313 4.39 -10.50 -8.67
N CYS A 314 3.33 -10.49 -7.85
CA CYS A 314 2.80 -11.67 -7.17
C CYS A 314 1.28 -11.56 -6.99
N PRO A 315 0.45 -12.26 -7.78
CA PRO A 315 -1.01 -12.15 -7.72
C PRO A 315 -1.60 -12.41 -6.32
N ALA A 316 -0.99 -13.24 -5.51
CA ALA A 316 -1.41 -13.52 -4.14
C ALA A 316 -1.36 -12.27 -3.24
N ALA A 317 -0.57 -11.24 -3.59
CA ALA A 317 -0.54 -9.97 -2.85
C ALA A 317 -1.92 -9.29 -2.77
N SER A 318 -2.81 -9.55 -3.75
CA SER A 318 -4.19 -9.04 -3.72
C SER A 318 -4.94 -9.41 -2.43
N GLY A 319 -4.63 -10.55 -1.81
CA GLY A 319 -5.23 -10.96 -0.54
C GLY A 319 -4.93 -10.01 0.62
N ALA A 320 -3.79 -9.34 0.59
CA ALA A 320 -3.36 -8.38 1.62
C ALA A 320 -3.73 -6.93 1.31
N VAL A 321 -4.20 -6.61 0.09
CA VAL A 321 -4.59 -5.26 -0.34
C VAL A 321 -6.04 -4.96 0.04
N PHE A 322 -6.26 -3.89 0.81
CA PHE A 322 -7.59 -3.40 1.21
C PHE A 322 -7.76 -1.96 0.74
N ALA A 323 -8.78 -1.71 -0.07
CA ALA A 323 -9.05 -0.38 -0.61
C ALA A 323 -9.74 0.51 0.43
N SER A 324 -9.08 1.60 0.84
CA SER A 324 -9.65 2.55 1.79
C SER A 324 -10.66 3.48 1.15
N HIS A 325 -10.26 4.20 0.11
CA HIS A 325 -11.10 5.18 -0.58
C HIS A 325 -10.84 5.16 -2.09
N VAL A 326 -11.77 5.71 -2.85
CA VAL A 326 -11.53 6.06 -4.24
C VAL A 326 -10.85 7.43 -4.31
N SER A 327 -9.67 7.49 -4.91
CA SER A 327 -8.98 8.75 -5.17
C SER A 327 -9.76 9.61 -6.17
N ALA A 328 -9.77 10.94 -5.96
CA ALA A 328 -10.34 11.88 -6.94
C ALA A 328 -9.50 12.03 -8.22
N GLU A 329 -8.30 11.44 -8.29
CA GLU A 329 -7.49 11.38 -9.50
C GLU A 329 -8.12 10.44 -10.56
N PRO A 330 -7.99 10.72 -11.88
CA PRO A 330 -8.66 9.96 -12.94
C PRO A 330 -8.44 8.44 -12.87
N ALA A 331 -7.22 8.01 -12.58
CA ALA A 331 -6.91 6.58 -12.48
C ALA A 331 -7.46 5.90 -11.21
N GLY A 332 -7.99 6.64 -10.23
CA GLY A 332 -8.42 6.05 -8.95
C GLY A 332 -9.43 4.93 -9.11
N GLY A 333 -10.51 5.16 -9.85
CA GLY A 333 -11.52 4.14 -10.14
C GLY A 333 -11.03 3.04 -11.08
N ILE A 334 -10.16 3.38 -12.05
CA ILE A 334 -9.62 2.45 -13.03
C ILE A 334 -8.78 1.37 -12.34
N VAL A 335 -7.85 1.78 -11.48
CA VAL A 335 -6.96 0.84 -10.75
C VAL A 335 -7.74 0.00 -9.75
N LEU A 336 -8.73 0.57 -9.06
CA LEU A 336 -9.62 -0.21 -8.19
C LEU A 336 -10.36 -1.32 -8.96
N GLY A 337 -10.87 -0.99 -10.15
CA GLY A 337 -11.52 -1.95 -11.06
C GLY A 337 -10.58 -3.06 -11.49
N GLU A 338 -9.34 -2.72 -11.89
CA GLU A 338 -8.31 -3.69 -12.29
C GLU A 338 -7.90 -4.62 -11.14
N LEU A 339 -7.80 -4.09 -9.92
CA LEU A 339 -7.51 -4.87 -8.73
C LEU A 339 -8.71 -5.68 -8.21
N GLY A 340 -9.91 -5.49 -8.77
CA GLY A 340 -11.14 -6.10 -8.28
C GLY A 340 -11.52 -5.63 -6.87
N LYS A 341 -11.13 -4.40 -6.48
CA LYS A 341 -11.36 -3.85 -5.15
C LYS A 341 -12.46 -2.79 -5.14
N LYS A 342 -13.25 -2.77 -4.07
CA LYS A 342 -14.25 -1.74 -3.82
C LYS A 342 -13.81 -0.88 -2.64
N PRO A 343 -13.84 0.46 -2.77
CA PRO A 343 -13.40 1.36 -1.71
C PRO A 343 -14.44 1.43 -0.59
N LEU A 344 -13.97 1.54 0.67
CA LEU A 344 -14.84 1.76 1.83
C LEU A 344 -15.39 3.19 1.88
N ILE A 345 -14.65 4.16 1.31
CA ILE A 345 -14.97 5.58 1.38
C ILE A 345 -15.01 6.19 -0.03
N SER A 346 -16.03 7.02 -0.30
CA SER A 346 -16.14 7.90 -1.46
C SER A 346 -16.30 9.33 -0.97
N ALA A 347 -15.19 10.08 -0.89
CA ALA A 347 -15.15 11.44 -0.29
C ALA A 347 -14.23 12.39 -1.07
N GLU A 348 -14.00 12.14 -2.36
CA GLU A 348 -13.19 12.98 -3.25
C GLU A 348 -11.79 13.34 -2.70
N MET A 349 -11.21 12.47 -1.88
CA MET A 349 -9.91 12.68 -1.25
C MET A 349 -8.78 12.62 -2.27
N ARG A 350 -7.79 13.51 -2.12
CA ARG A 350 -6.60 13.61 -2.97
C ARG A 350 -5.39 14.23 -2.25
N LEU A 351 -5.31 14.07 -0.93
CA LEU A 351 -4.23 14.68 -0.14
C LEU A 351 -2.94 13.85 -0.22
N GLY A 352 -3.02 12.52 -0.08
CA GLY A 352 -1.86 11.65 0.11
C GLY A 352 -1.53 11.42 1.59
N GLU A 353 -0.26 11.19 1.90
CA GLU A 353 0.29 10.89 3.25
C GLU A 353 -0.30 9.63 3.90
N GLY A 354 -1.18 8.87 3.25
CA GLY A 354 -1.94 7.76 3.85
C GLY A 354 -3.22 8.20 4.53
N THR A 355 -3.70 9.43 4.30
CA THR A 355 -4.85 10.01 5.00
C THR A 355 -6.15 9.28 4.75
N GLY A 356 -6.41 8.81 3.53
CA GLY A 356 -7.60 8.03 3.22
C GLY A 356 -7.58 6.65 3.86
N ALA A 357 -6.39 6.04 3.91
CA ALA A 357 -6.20 4.76 4.59
C ALA A 357 -6.44 4.89 6.09
N VAL A 358 -5.90 5.94 6.72
CA VAL A 358 -6.14 6.22 8.15
C VAL A 358 -7.61 6.53 8.42
N ALA A 359 -8.32 7.25 7.51
CA ALA A 359 -9.74 7.52 7.66
C ALA A 359 -10.61 6.24 7.65
N ALA A 360 -10.17 5.18 6.97
CA ALA A 360 -10.89 3.91 6.93
C ALA A 360 -10.70 3.05 8.19
N MET A 361 -9.65 3.26 8.97
CA MET A 361 -9.36 2.45 10.17
C MET A 361 -10.51 2.45 11.20
N PRO A 362 -11.11 3.59 11.59
CA PRO A 362 -12.23 3.59 12.52
C PRO A 362 -13.47 2.86 11.99
N LEU A 363 -13.69 2.82 10.68
CA LEU A 363 -14.80 2.06 10.09
C LEU A 363 -14.58 0.56 10.29
N LEU A 364 -13.35 0.08 10.12
CA LEU A 364 -12.98 -1.32 10.39
C LEU A 364 -13.08 -1.65 11.88
N ASP A 365 -12.69 -0.74 12.78
CA ASP A 365 -12.85 -0.91 14.23
C ASP A 365 -14.34 -1.07 14.60
N MET A 366 -15.22 -0.21 14.06
CA MET A 366 -16.67 -0.31 14.28
C MET A 366 -17.24 -1.63 13.73
N ALA A 367 -16.81 -2.04 12.55
CA ALA A 367 -17.23 -3.32 11.97
C ALA A 367 -16.79 -4.50 12.84
N LEU A 368 -15.55 -4.47 13.32
CA LEU A 368 -14.99 -5.51 14.16
C LEU A 368 -15.67 -5.57 15.52
N GLU A 369 -16.08 -4.43 16.10
CA GLU A 369 -16.85 -4.40 17.34
C GLU A 369 -18.22 -5.08 17.16
N VAL A 370 -18.93 -4.78 16.07
CA VAL A 370 -20.19 -5.48 15.74
C VAL A 370 -19.94 -6.98 15.53
N TYR A 371 -18.90 -7.34 14.80
CA TYR A 371 -18.51 -8.73 14.56
C TYR A 371 -18.27 -9.52 15.84
N ARG A 372 -17.66 -8.91 16.85
CA ARG A 372 -17.28 -9.55 18.11
C ARG A 372 -18.38 -9.56 19.15
N SER A 373 -19.15 -8.46 19.25
CA SER A 373 -19.97 -8.14 20.42
C SER A 373 -21.48 -8.05 20.13
N CYS A 374 -21.91 -8.09 18.85
CA CYS A 374 -23.34 -8.10 18.54
C CYS A 374 -23.95 -9.42 19.04
N TYR A 375 -25.11 -9.33 19.72
CA TYR A 375 -25.85 -10.51 20.16
C TYR A 375 -26.30 -11.33 18.95
N THR A 376 -26.43 -12.63 19.16
CA THR A 376 -26.87 -13.58 18.13
C THR A 376 -28.39 -13.68 18.08
N PHE A 377 -28.93 -14.24 16.99
CA PHE A 377 -30.36 -14.57 16.89
C PHE A 377 -30.80 -15.52 18.02
N GLU A 378 -29.94 -16.50 18.39
CA GLU A 378 -30.20 -17.44 19.48
C GLU A 378 -30.29 -16.70 20.83
N GLU A 379 -29.34 -15.86 21.16
CA GLU A 379 -29.33 -15.03 22.38
C GLU A 379 -30.55 -14.11 22.46
N GLY A 380 -31.00 -13.58 21.32
CA GLY A 380 -32.17 -12.73 21.21
C GLY A 380 -33.51 -13.47 21.19
N GLY A 381 -33.49 -14.79 21.12
CA GLY A 381 -34.71 -15.59 20.95
C GLY A 381 -35.45 -15.28 19.64
N ILE A 382 -34.74 -14.91 18.59
CA ILE A 382 -35.25 -14.49 17.29
C ILE A 382 -34.88 -15.56 16.26
N GLU A 383 -35.82 -15.94 15.40
CA GLU A 383 -35.50 -16.83 14.28
C GLU A 383 -34.53 -16.21 13.30
N PRO A 384 -33.46 -16.92 12.89
CA PRO A 384 -32.48 -16.40 11.91
C PRO A 384 -33.15 -16.04 10.58
N TYR A 385 -32.69 -14.99 9.94
CA TYR A 385 -33.15 -14.65 8.59
C TYR A 385 -32.68 -15.69 7.57
N VAL A 386 -33.60 -16.09 6.71
CA VAL A 386 -33.31 -16.95 5.56
C VAL A 386 -33.13 -16.07 4.34
N PRO A 387 -32.03 -16.27 3.55
CA PRO A 387 -31.84 -15.53 2.30
C PRO A 387 -33.07 -15.73 1.39
N GLN A 388 -33.67 -14.64 0.97
CA GLN A 388 -34.73 -14.66 -0.03
C GLN A 388 -34.10 -14.31 -1.39
N HIS A 389 -34.15 -15.27 -2.31
CA HIS A 389 -33.60 -15.13 -3.65
C HIS A 389 -34.54 -14.37 -4.58
#